data_cb7e90f03abd0c9592a9a0f7ab698cbb
#
_entry.id   cb7e90f03abd0c9592a9a0f7ab698cbb
#
_cell.length_a   1.000
_cell.length_b   1.000
_cell.length_c   1.000
_cell.angle_alpha   90.00
_cell.angle_beta   90.00
_cell.angle_gamma   90.00
#
_symmetry.space_group_name_H-M   'P 1'
#
loop_
_entity.id
_entity.type
_entity.pdbx_description
1 polymer ?
#
loop_
_entity_poly.entity_id
_entity_poly.type
_entity_poly.pdbx_seq_one_letter_code
_entity_poly.pdbx_strand_id
1 'polypeptide(L)'
;LGILGVLPSKQVYAGLSNSTVVLFGGMFVIGAAMFKTGLAEAIGIAVVKKAGTNQVPLMAAIMLVTIVLSSVSSNTGTVACLMPVIIGICQAAKISPSKELMPLAIAANVGGTITMIGTPPNVIVTGALSAAGLPTFGFFEFAYIGIPLSIIIVLYTLFIGRHFVPDKQAGAMDEEAVKAAAEEAGASGDSAPKSKTKMWISGIILLGVVACMALGLKNLPLHTAAVTGAILCVVTGCLKEKEAYAGIDWVTIFLFAGMLSVASAMEKTGA
;
A
#
# COMPACT_ATOMS: atom_id res chain seq x y z
N LEU A 1 16.94 21.44 14.66
CA LEU A 1 16.15 21.62 15.89
C LEU A 1 17.00 21.43 17.15
N GLY A 2 17.78 20.34 17.24
CA GLY A 2 18.68 20.09 18.37
C GLY A 2 19.85 21.08 18.45
N ILE A 3 20.50 21.36 17.33
CA ILE A 3 21.63 22.33 17.27
C ILE A 3 21.18 23.74 17.59
N LEU A 4 19.96 24.10 17.18
CA LEU A 4 19.37 25.43 17.48
C LEU A 4 18.76 25.53 18.87
N GLY A 5 18.85 24.49 19.70
CA GLY A 5 18.34 24.48 21.09
C GLY A 5 16.81 24.55 21.23
N VAL A 6 16.06 24.37 20.11
CA VAL A 6 14.59 24.41 20.12
C VAL A 6 14.04 23.18 20.83
N LEU A 7 14.60 22.00 20.55
CA LEU A 7 14.25 20.72 21.17
C LEU A 7 15.48 20.05 21.80
N PRO A 8 15.34 19.42 22.97
CA PRO A 8 16.41 18.55 23.49
C PRO A 8 16.62 17.35 22.56
N SER A 9 17.86 16.87 22.44
CA SER A 9 18.26 15.80 21.51
C SER A 9 17.37 14.56 21.63
N LYS A 10 16.93 14.20 22.82
CA LYS A 10 16.02 13.09 23.06
C LYS A 10 14.67 13.25 22.34
N GLN A 11 14.15 14.47 22.26
CA GLN A 11 12.88 14.76 21.60
C GLN A 11 13.04 14.85 20.07
N VAL A 12 14.22 15.25 19.59
CA VAL A 12 14.51 15.29 18.14
C VAL A 12 14.40 13.90 17.51
N TYR A 13 14.80 12.85 18.22
CA TYR A 13 14.76 11.46 17.73
C TYR A 13 13.52 10.67 18.19
N ALA A 14 12.65 11.27 19.01
CA ALA A 14 11.45 10.61 19.54
C ALA A 14 10.49 10.15 18.41
N GLY A 15 10.46 10.85 17.28
CA GLY A 15 9.67 10.48 16.13
C GLY A 15 10.00 9.06 15.58
N LEU A 16 11.27 8.64 15.63
CA LEU A 16 11.67 7.28 15.20
C LEU A 16 11.11 6.18 16.09
N SER A 17 10.86 6.46 17.36
CA SER A 17 10.27 5.53 18.34
C SER A 17 8.74 5.66 18.42
N ASN A 18 8.11 6.46 17.57
CA ASN A 18 6.67 6.62 17.54
C ASN A 18 6.00 5.30 17.10
N SER A 19 4.98 4.87 17.84
CA SER A 19 4.25 3.62 17.57
C SER A 19 3.70 3.54 16.14
N THR A 20 3.33 4.67 15.58
CA THR A 20 2.83 4.82 14.22
C THR A 20 3.90 4.56 13.17
N VAL A 21 5.13 5.07 13.40
CA VAL A 21 6.28 4.83 12.51
C VAL A 21 6.69 3.35 12.53
N VAL A 22 6.68 2.74 13.72
CA VAL A 22 6.93 1.29 13.89
C VAL A 22 5.87 0.45 13.19
N LEU A 23 4.60 0.86 13.29
CA LEU A 23 3.48 0.23 12.58
C LEU A 23 3.75 0.19 11.06
N PHE A 24 4.16 1.30 10.48
CA PHE A 24 4.49 1.37 9.05
C PHE A 24 5.61 0.43 8.66
N GLY A 25 6.72 0.44 9.40
CA GLY A 25 7.85 -0.45 9.13
C GLY A 25 7.39 -1.91 9.05
N GLY A 26 6.56 -2.36 10.00
CA GLY A 26 5.98 -3.70 9.99
C GLY A 26 5.09 -3.97 8.79
N MET A 27 4.21 -3.02 8.45
CA MET A 27 3.28 -3.18 7.33
C MET A 27 3.96 -3.15 5.95
N PHE A 28 5.05 -2.38 5.78
CA PHE A 28 5.86 -2.43 4.56
C PHE A 28 6.46 -3.82 4.34
N VAL A 29 6.97 -4.47 5.38
CA VAL A 29 7.51 -5.83 5.29
C VAL A 29 6.41 -6.83 4.91
N ILE A 30 5.23 -6.75 5.53
CA ILE A 30 4.10 -7.63 5.20
C ILE A 30 3.63 -7.39 3.76
N GLY A 31 3.54 -6.14 3.31
CA GLY A 31 3.23 -5.77 1.93
C GLY A 31 4.26 -6.32 0.94
N ALA A 32 5.54 -6.18 1.24
CA ALA A 32 6.62 -6.76 0.43
C ALA A 32 6.51 -8.30 0.34
N ALA A 33 6.14 -8.97 1.45
CA ALA A 33 5.89 -10.42 1.44
C ALA A 33 4.74 -10.80 0.51
N MET A 34 3.65 -10.03 0.50
CA MET A 34 2.50 -10.24 -0.38
C MET A 34 2.90 -10.13 -1.86
N PHE A 35 3.73 -9.15 -2.21
CA PHE A 35 4.22 -8.98 -3.59
C PHE A 35 5.24 -10.05 -3.97
N LYS A 36 6.23 -10.33 -3.12
CA LYS A 36 7.29 -11.32 -3.40
C LYS A 36 6.75 -12.75 -3.52
N THR A 37 5.79 -13.13 -2.70
CA THR A 37 5.15 -14.46 -2.78
C THR A 37 4.20 -14.61 -3.97
N GLY A 38 3.83 -13.49 -4.64
CA GLY A 38 2.92 -13.47 -5.77
C GLY A 38 1.44 -13.52 -5.38
N LEU A 39 1.11 -13.31 -4.10
CA LEU A 39 -0.28 -13.29 -3.64
C LEU A 39 -1.09 -12.20 -4.35
N ALA A 40 -0.56 -10.97 -4.43
CA ALA A 40 -1.22 -9.85 -5.10
C ALA A 40 -1.47 -10.14 -6.58
N GLU A 41 -0.48 -10.70 -7.27
CA GLU A 41 -0.58 -11.10 -8.68
C GLU A 41 -1.62 -12.21 -8.87
N ALA A 42 -1.62 -13.24 -8.01
CA ALA A 42 -2.57 -14.34 -8.08
C ALA A 42 -4.03 -13.86 -7.89
N ILE A 43 -4.26 -12.95 -6.94
CA ILE A 43 -5.57 -12.32 -6.72
C ILE A 43 -5.96 -11.51 -7.96
N GLY A 44 -5.05 -10.69 -8.49
CA GLY A 44 -5.26 -9.90 -9.70
C GLY A 44 -5.69 -10.77 -10.89
N ILE A 45 -4.90 -11.79 -11.20
CA ILE A 45 -5.19 -12.74 -12.29
C ILE A 45 -6.54 -13.45 -12.09
N ALA A 46 -6.84 -13.90 -10.87
CA ALA A 46 -8.07 -14.66 -10.60
C ALA A 46 -9.33 -13.80 -10.84
N VAL A 47 -9.30 -12.53 -10.45
CA VAL A 47 -10.44 -11.62 -10.62
C VAL A 47 -10.59 -11.18 -12.07
N VAL A 48 -9.49 -10.83 -12.71
CA VAL A 48 -9.51 -10.41 -14.13
C VAL A 48 -9.97 -11.55 -15.06
N LYS A 49 -9.56 -12.80 -14.81
CA LYS A 49 -10.05 -13.95 -15.57
C LYS A 49 -11.57 -14.12 -15.50
N LYS A 50 -12.20 -13.74 -14.38
CA LYS A 50 -13.66 -13.79 -14.21
C LYS A 50 -14.37 -12.65 -14.96
N ALA A 51 -13.71 -11.50 -15.13
CA ALA A 51 -14.29 -10.34 -15.80
C ALA A 51 -14.41 -10.50 -17.33
N GLY A 52 -13.62 -11.41 -17.92
CA GLY A 52 -13.58 -11.64 -19.37
C GLY A 52 -12.80 -10.53 -20.11
N THR A 53 -12.99 -10.47 -21.44
CA THR A 53 -12.27 -9.57 -22.33
C THR A 53 -13.03 -8.28 -22.67
N ASN A 54 -14.24 -8.10 -22.15
CA ASN A 54 -14.98 -6.86 -22.34
C ASN A 54 -14.37 -5.73 -21.50
N GLN A 55 -14.12 -4.57 -22.13
CA GLN A 55 -13.41 -3.44 -21.53
C GLN A 55 -14.03 -2.97 -20.20
N VAL A 56 -15.34 -2.78 -20.12
CA VAL A 56 -16.00 -2.22 -18.94
C VAL A 56 -15.96 -3.16 -17.73
N PRO A 57 -16.34 -4.44 -17.84
CA PRO A 57 -16.17 -5.40 -16.75
C PRO A 57 -14.72 -5.61 -16.35
N LEU A 58 -13.79 -5.58 -17.31
CA LEU A 58 -12.36 -5.71 -17.06
C LEU A 58 -11.86 -4.53 -16.22
N MET A 59 -12.16 -3.30 -16.63
CA MET A 59 -11.83 -2.08 -15.90
C MET A 59 -12.41 -2.10 -14.47
N ALA A 60 -13.69 -2.47 -14.32
CA ALA A 60 -14.32 -2.58 -13.01
C ALA A 60 -13.61 -3.60 -12.11
N ALA A 61 -13.26 -4.76 -12.67
CA ALA A 61 -12.54 -5.81 -11.94
C ALA A 61 -11.13 -5.37 -11.52
N ILE A 62 -10.39 -4.72 -12.42
CA ILE A 62 -9.07 -4.16 -12.14
C ILE A 62 -9.17 -3.13 -11.00
N MET A 63 -10.10 -2.18 -11.09
CA MET A 63 -10.28 -1.16 -10.06
C MET A 63 -10.63 -1.77 -8.71
N LEU A 64 -11.56 -2.71 -8.68
CA LEU A 64 -12.01 -3.35 -7.44
C LEU A 64 -10.87 -4.11 -6.74
N VAL A 65 -10.11 -4.92 -7.48
CA VAL A 65 -8.95 -5.63 -6.93
C VAL A 65 -7.89 -4.65 -6.43
N THR A 66 -7.61 -3.64 -7.22
CA THR A 66 -6.61 -2.63 -6.87
C THR A 66 -6.99 -1.89 -5.59
N ILE A 67 -8.26 -1.50 -5.44
CA ILE A 67 -8.77 -0.86 -4.22
C ILE A 67 -8.55 -1.76 -3.00
N VAL A 68 -8.91 -3.03 -3.10
CA VAL A 68 -8.76 -3.98 -1.98
C VAL A 68 -7.29 -4.21 -1.64
N LEU A 69 -6.42 -4.41 -2.62
CA LEU A 69 -5.00 -4.63 -2.38
C LEU A 69 -4.32 -3.36 -1.83
N SER A 70 -4.65 -2.21 -2.38
CA SER A 70 -4.07 -0.93 -1.96
C SER A 70 -4.56 -0.47 -0.58
N SER A 71 -5.73 -0.93 -0.13
CA SER A 71 -6.22 -0.62 1.21
C SER A 71 -5.35 -1.23 2.33
N VAL A 72 -4.61 -2.29 2.05
CA VAL A 72 -3.76 -3.00 3.03
C VAL A 72 -2.27 -2.98 2.68
N SER A 73 -1.91 -2.36 1.57
CA SER A 73 -0.54 -2.28 1.05
C SER A 73 -0.25 -0.89 0.47
N SER A 74 1.01 -0.64 0.05
CA SER A 74 1.34 0.64 -0.57
C SER A 74 0.68 0.79 -1.95
N ASN A 75 0.23 1.99 -2.28
CA ASN A 75 -0.38 2.32 -3.58
C ASN A 75 0.60 2.03 -4.72
N THR A 76 1.85 2.48 -4.57
CA THR A 76 2.92 2.29 -5.57
C THR A 76 3.22 0.81 -5.79
N GLY A 77 3.38 0.03 -4.71
CA GLY A 77 3.62 -1.41 -4.79
C GLY A 77 2.47 -2.16 -5.47
N THR A 78 1.24 -1.78 -5.18
CA THR A 78 0.05 -2.36 -5.81
C THR A 78 0.02 -2.08 -7.31
N VAL A 79 0.25 -0.83 -7.73
CA VAL A 79 0.31 -0.45 -9.14
C VAL A 79 1.44 -1.19 -9.86
N ALA A 80 2.64 -1.18 -9.31
CA ALA A 80 3.81 -1.81 -9.91
C ALA A 80 3.65 -3.34 -10.07
N CYS A 81 3.02 -4.00 -9.09
CA CYS A 81 2.75 -5.44 -9.16
C CYS A 81 1.68 -5.80 -10.20
N LEU A 82 0.60 -5.01 -10.29
CA LEU A 82 -0.52 -5.31 -11.17
C LEU A 82 -0.29 -4.81 -12.62
N MET A 83 0.53 -3.79 -12.81
CA MET A 83 0.79 -3.18 -14.13
C MET A 83 1.24 -4.22 -15.17
N PRO A 84 2.26 -5.07 -14.96
CA PRO A 84 2.68 -6.06 -15.95
C PRO A 84 1.58 -7.06 -16.29
N VAL A 85 0.80 -7.48 -15.28
CA VAL A 85 -0.32 -8.41 -15.44
C VAL A 85 -1.40 -7.79 -16.33
N ILE A 86 -1.75 -6.54 -16.08
CA ILE A 86 -2.78 -5.81 -16.84
C ILE A 86 -2.31 -5.59 -18.27
N ILE A 87 -1.06 -5.19 -18.48
CA ILE A 87 -0.48 -5.03 -19.83
C ILE A 87 -0.57 -6.35 -20.60
N GLY A 88 -0.17 -7.47 -20.01
CA GLY A 88 -0.25 -8.78 -20.63
C GLY A 88 -1.69 -9.17 -21.01
N ILE A 89 -2.66 -8.87 -20.16
CA ILE A 89 -4.08 -9.15 -20.43
C ILE A 89 -4.60 -8.25 -21.55
N CYS A 90 -4.27 -6.94 -21.52
CA CYS A 90 -4.67 -5.99 -22.56
C CYS A 90 -4.11 -6.40 -23.93
N GLN A 91 -2.86 -6.85 -24.00
CA GLN A 91 -2.26 -7.37 -25.21
C GLN A 91 -2.99 -8.61 -25.73
N ALA A 92 -3.29 -9.57 -24.86
CA ALA A 92 -4.03 -10.78 -25.23
C ALA A 92 -5.47 -10.48 -25.68
N ALA A 93 -6.12 -9.49 -25.07
CA ALA A 93 -7.49 -9.07 -25.40
C ALA A 93 -7.55 -8.04 -26.54
N LYS A 94 -6.40 -7.57 -27.07
CA LYS A 94 -6.30 -6.50 -28.08
C LYS A 94 -6.95 -5.17 -27.63
N ILE A 95 -6.85 -4.87 -26.34
CA ILE A 95 -7.32 -3.64 -25.72
C ILE A 95 -6.11 -2.74 -25.47
N SER A 96 -6.28 -1.41 -25.56
CA SER A 96 -5.23 -0.45 -25.27
C SER A 96 -4.89 -0.43 -23.77
N PRO A 97 -3.65 -0.72 -23.36
CA PRO A 97 -3.25 -0.70 -21.96
C PRO A 97 -3.46 0.67 -21.29
N SER A 98 -3.32 1.78 -22.02
CA SER A 98 -3.50 3.12 -21.45
C SER A 98 -4.89 3.34 -20.84
N LYS A 99 -5.90 2.69 -21.39
CA LYS A 99 -7.29 2.75 -20.88
C LYS A 99 -7.48 2.02 -19.54
N GLU A 100 -6.62 1.07 -19.22
CA GLU A 100 -6.71 0.28 -17.99
C GLU A 100 -5.69 0.74 -16.94
N LEU A 101 -4.53 1.28 -17.34
CA LEU A 101 -3.48 1.72 -16.43
C LEU A 101 -3.84 3.01 -15.67
N MET A 102 -4.57 3.94 -16.30
CA MET A 102 -5.04 5.14 -15.61
C MET A 102 -6.08 4.80 -14.53
N PRO A 103 -7.14 4.00 -14.81
CA PRO A 103 -8.02 3.47 -13.77
C PRO A 103 -7.30 2.69 -12.66
N LEU A 104 -6.26 1.91 -12.99
CA LEU A 104 -5.44 1.23 -12.00
C LEU A 104 -4.81 2.22 -11.00
N ALA A 105 -4.17 3.28 -11.50
CA ALA A 105 -3.51 4.28 -10.66
C ALA A 105 -4.53 5.04 -9.78
N ILE A 106 -5.68 5.42 -10.35
CA ILE A 106 -6.77 6.07 -9.62
C ILE A 106 -7.29 5.15 -8.51
N ALA A 107 -7.54 3.87 -8.83
CA ALA A 107 -8.03 2.88 -7.90
C ALA A 107 -7.06 2.62 -6.74
N ALA A 108 -5.75 2.60 -7.02
CA ALA A 108 -4.73 2.45 -5.98
C ALA A 108 -4.76 3.61 -4.99
N ASN A 109 -4.83 4.85 -5.48
CA ASN A 109 -4.87 6.03 -4.63
C ASN A 109 -6.14 6.05 -3.76
N VAL A 110 -7.28 5.74 -4.33
CA VAL A 110 -8.56 5.73 -3.60
C VAL A 110 -8.62 4.55 -2.63
N GLY A 111 -8.12 3.38 -3.00
CA GLY A 111 -8.00 2.22 -2.10
C GLY A 111 -7.20 2.55 -0.84
N GLY A 112 -6.14 3.34 -0.97
CA GLY A 112 -5.35 3.81 0.15
C GLY A 112 -6.11 4.64 1.19
N THR A 113 -7.26 5.22 0.85
CA THR A 113 -8.07 6.01 1.79
C THR A 113 -8.97 5.16 2.69
N ILE A 114 -9.07 3.84 2.48
CA ILE A 114 -10.03 2.98 3.19
C ILE A 114 -9.55 2.59 4.58
N THR A 115 -8.25 2.38 4.75
CA THR A 115 -7.69 1.98 6.04
C THR A 115 -6.68 2.99 6.55
N MET A 116 -6.35 2.90 7.84
CA MET A 116 -5.34 3.75 8.44
C MET A 116 -3.98 3.62 7.77
N ILE A 117 -3.61 2.42 7.28
CA ILE A 117 -2.28 2.12 6.73
C ILE A 117 -2.21 2.22 5.20
N GLY A 118 -3.33 2.35 4.51
CA GLY A 118 -3.38 2.33 3.04
C GLY A 118 -2.63 3.50 2.40
N THR A 119 -2.56 4.65 3.08
CA THR A 119 -1.82 5.82 2.59
C THR A 119 -1.17 6.59 3.74
N PRO A 120 0.04 7.16 3.51
CA PRO A 120 0.79 7.90 4.51
C PRO A 120 0.02 9.00 5.26
N PRO A 121 -0.77 9.87 4.62
CA PRO A 121 -1.50 10.94 5.31
C PRO A 121 -2.42 10.45 6.44
N ASN A 122 -3.08 9.30 6.28
CA ASN A 122 -3.98 8.75 7.31
C ASN A 122 -3.24 8.48 8.62
N VAL A 123 -2.03 8.00 8.51
CA VAL A 123 -1.20 7.66 9.65
C VAL A 123 -0.57 8.91 10.28
N ILE A 124 -0.20 9.91 9.47
CA ILE A 124 0.29 11.20 9.99
C ILE A 124 -0.78 11.82 10.88
N VAL A 125 -2.01 11.90 10.40
CA VAL A 125 -3.13 12.46 11.16
C VAL A 125 -3.35 11.67 12.45
N THR A 126 -3.36 10.34 12.37
CA THR A 126 -3.52 9.49 13.55
C THR A 126 -2.37 9.67 14.56
N GLY A 127 -1.13 9.79 14.06
CA GLY A 127 0.05 10.06 14.89
C GLY A 127 0.02 11.43 15.55
N ALA A 128 -0.43 12.46 14.83
CA ALA A 128 -0.58 13.82 15.37
C ALA A 128 -1.65 13.87 16.47
N LEU A 129 -2.80 13.23 16.26
CA LEU A 129 -3.84 13.11 17.29
C LEU A 129 -3.32 12.40 18.54
N SER A 130 -2.57 11.31 18.37
CA SER A 130 -1.95 10.58 19.49
C SER A 130 -0.96 11.46 20.26
N ALA A 131 -0.14 12.25 19.57
CA ALA A 131 0.82 13.16 20.18
C ALA A 131 0.13 14.29 20.96
N ALA A 132 -1.03 14.76 20.47
CA ALA A 132 -1.85 15.76 21.14
C ALA A 132 -2.71 15.21 22.29
N GLY A 133 -2.63 13.88 22.59
CA GLY A 133 -3.44 13.23 23.61
C GLY A 133 -4.93 13.16 23.28
N LEU A 134 -5.29 13.31 22.00
CA LEU A 134 -6.65 13.23 21.51
C LEU A 134 -7.02 11.78 21.11
N PRO A 135 -8.32 11.44 21.04
CA PRO A 135 -8.76 10.15 20.52
C PRO A 135 -8.23 9.95 19.10
N THR A 136 -7.62 8.79 18.88
CA THR A 136 -7.06 8.40 17.56
C THR A 136 -8.08 7.62 16.76
N PHE A 137 -7.95 7.66 15.43
CA PHE A 137 -8.77 6.85 14.54
C PHE A 137 -8.48 5.36 14.71
N GLY A 138 -9.53 4.54 14.68
CA GLY A 138 -9.42 3.09 14.56
C GLY A 138 -8.98 2.68 13.16
N PHE A 139 -8.56 1.42 13.02
CA PHE A 139 -7.98 0.91 11.78
C PHE A 139 -8.91 1.08 10.55
N PHE A 140 -10.21 0.82 10.71
CA PHE A 140 -11.20 0.92 9.65
C PHE A 140 -12.10 2.18 9.72
N GLU A 141 -11.84 3.12 10.60
CA GLU A 141 -12.67 4.35 10.66
C GLU A 141 -12.56 5.21 9.40
N PHE A 142 -11.42 5.17 8.74
CA PHE A 142 -11.24 5.79 7.42
C PHE A 142 -12.18 5.21 6.35
N ALA A 143 -12.64 3.95 6.51
CA ALA A 143 -13.57 3.31 5.57
C ALA A 143 -14.92 4.02 5.45
N TYR A 144 -15.36 4.72 6.50
CA TYR A 144 -16.63 5.48 6.46
C TYR A 144 -16.66 6.52 5.33
N ILE A 145 -15.49 7.09 5.00
CA ILE A 145 -15.35 8.04 3.90
C ILE A 145 -14.72 7.35 2.68
N GLY A 146 -13.75 6.48 2.89
CA GLY A 146 -13.00 5.81 1.83
C GLY A 146 -13.86 4.90 0.95
N ILE A 147 -14.80 4.15 1.53
CA ILE A 147 -15.69 3.26 0.74
C ILE A 147 -16.65 4.06 -0.13
N PRO A 148 -17.44 5.04 0.37
CA PRO A 148 -18.28 5.87 -0.48
C PRO A 148 -17.49 6.57 -1.58
N LEU A 149 -16.33 7.13 -1.27
CA LEU A 149 -15.45 7.78 -2.23
C LEU A 149 -15.00 6.79 -3.31
N SER A 150 -14.61 5.57 -2.93
CA SER A 150 -14.21 4.51 -3.86
C SER A 150 -15.36 4.15 -4.82
N ILE A 151 -16.58 4.02 -4.32
CA ILE A 151 -17.75 3.72 -5.14
C ILE A 151 -17.99 4.85 -6.15
N ILE A 152 -17.98 6.09 -5.70
CA ILE A 152 -18.20 7.27 -6.56
C ILE A 152 -17.14 7.32 -7.67
N ILE A 153 -15.87 7.12 -7.32
CA ILE A 153 -14.75 7.19 -8.29
C ILE A 153 -14.80 6.03 -9.26
N VAL A 154 -15.13 4.82 -8.81
CA VAL A 154 -15.31 3.67 -9.71
C VAL A 154 -16.42 3.95 -10.69
N LEU A 155 -17.60 4.38 -10.22
CA LEU A 155 -18.71 4.71 -11.10
C LEU A 155 -18.38 5.86 -12.06
N TYR A 156 -17.75 6.94 -11.56
CA TYR A 156 -17.30 8.03 -12.41
C TYR A 156 -16.35 7.54 -13.51
N THR A 157 -15.36 6.72 -13.16
CA THR A 157 -14.35 6.21 -14.11
C THR A 157 -15.00 5.29 -15.14
N LEU A 158 -15.94 4.42 -14.75
CA LEU A 158 -16.62 3.50 -15.65
C LEU A 158 -17.57 4.19 -16.62
N PHE A 159 -18.29 5.23 -16.17
CA PHE A 159 -19.33 5.87 -17.00
C PHE A 159 -18.82 7.11 -17.73
N ILE A 160 -17.96 7.90 -17.10
CA ILE A 160 -17.51 9.20 -17.60
C ILE A 160 -16.01 9.15 -17.93
N GLY A 161 -15.16 8.80 -16.97
CA GLY A 161 -13.71 8.89 -17.05
C GLY A 161 -13.10 8.13 -18.24
N ARG A 162 -13.64 6.95 -18.54
CA ARG A 162 -13.16 6.11 -19.66
C ARG A 162 -13.18 6.81 -21.02
N HIS A 163 -14.04 7.79 -21.22
CA HIS A 163 -14.16 8.53 -22.47
C HIS A 163 -13.07 9.59 -22.63
N PHE A 164 -12.48 10.06 -21.54
CA PHE A 164 -11.42 11.06 -21.54
C PHE A 164 -10.01 10.44 -21.59
N VAL A 165 -9.88 9.13 -21.32
CA VAL A 165 -8.57 8.47 -21.39
C VAL A 165 -8.19 8.23 -22.84
N PRO A 166 -7.03 8.77 -23.31
CA PRO A 166 -6.59 8.64 -24.69
C PRO A 166 -6.27 7.18 -25.03
N ASP A 167 -6.62 6.79 -26.25
CA ASP A 167 -6.37 5.46 -26.81
C ASP A 167 -4.96 5.41 -27.39
N LYS A 168 -3.95 5.21 -26.55
CA LYS A 168 -2.56 5.03 -26.99
C LYS A 168 -2.22 3.54 -26.98
N GLN A 169 -1.87 3.01 -28.13
CA GLN A 169 -1.40 1.62 -28.25
C GLN A 169 -0.07 1.43 -27.51
N ALA A 170 0.15 0.24 -26.97
CA ALA A 170 1.27 -0.12 -26.09
C ALA A 170 2.68 -0.01 -26.74
N GLY A 171 2.78 0.33 -28.01
CA GLY A 171 4.07 0.46 -28.74
C GLY A 171 4.96 1.62 -28.30
N ALA A 172 4.51 2.44 -27.32
CA ALA A 172 5.27 3.58 -26.81
C ALA A 172 5.58 3.47 -25.30
N MET A 173 5.30 2.34 -24.67
CA MET A 173 5.69 2.13 -23.27
C MET A 173 7.07 1.47 -23.25
N ASP A 174 8.07 2.20 -22.78
CA ASP A 174 9.41 1.66 -22.52
C ASP A 174 9.28 0.49 -21.51
N GLU A 175 9.55 -0.73 -21.96
CA GLU A 175 9.60 -1.91 -21.09
C GLU A 175 10.60 -1.70 -19.93
N GLU A 176 11.66 -0.91 -20.16
CA GLU A 176 12.63 -0.52 -19.14
C GLU A 176 12.00 0.38 -18.06
N ALA A 177 11.15 1.35 -18.44
CA ALA A 177 10.47 2.21 -17.47
C ALA A 177 9.45 1.43 -16.62
N VAL A 178 8.76 0.44 -17.20
CA VAL A 178 7.85 -0.45 -16.48
C VAL A 178 8.62 -1.35 -15.51
N LYS A 179 9.77 -1.89 -15.93
CA LYS A 179 10.64 -2.70 -15.08
C LYS A 179 11.25 -1.86 -13.95
N ALA A 180 11.76 -0.67 -14.26
CA ALA A 180 12.33 0.24 -13.25
C ALA A 180 11.30 0.62 -12.19
N ALA A 181 10.06 0.95 -12.58
CA ALA A 181 8.98 1.25 -11.64
C ALA A 181 8.59 0.03 -10.78
N ALA A 182 8.64 -1.19 -11.35
CA ALA A 182 8.40 -2.42 -10.61
C ALA A 182 9.52 -2.73 -9.60
N GLU A 183 10.77 -2.45 -9.98
CA GLU A 183 11.94 -2.62 -9.10
C GLU A 183 11.96 -1.60 -7.96
N GLU A 184 11.67 -0.32 -8.23
CA GLU A 184 11.54 0.74 -7.22
C GLU A 184 10.43 0.44 -6.21
N ALA A 185 9.34 -0.19 -6.65
CA ALA A 185 8.24 -0.56 -5.77
C ALA A 185 8.46 -1.88 -5.00
N GLY A 186 9.64 -2.48 -5.09
CA GLY A 186 9.96 -3.76 -4.44
C GLY A 186 9.30 -4.98 -5.09
N ALA A 187 8.65 -4.79 -6.25
CA ALA A 187 8.10 -5.85 -7.07
C ALA A 187 9.18 -6.43 -8.01
N SER A 188 10.34 -6.79 -7.45
CA SER A 188 11.45 -7.38 -8.23
C SER A 188 10.95 -8.63 -8.94
N GLY A 189 10.95 -8.57 -10.26
CA GLY A 189 10.52 -9.63 -11.15
C GLY A 189 11.46 -10.83 -11.19
N ASP A 190 11.77 -11.41 -10.02
CA ASP A 190 12.44 -12.70 -9.96
C ASP A 190 11.43 -13.77 -10.37
N SER A 191 11.59 -14.25 -11.59
CA SER A 191 10.80 -15.29 -12.23
C SER A 191 11.03 -16.70 -11.61
N ALA A 192 11.42 -16.77 -10.35
CA ALA A 192 11.47 -18.03 -9.63
C ALA A 192 10.03 -18.58 -9.45
N PRO A 193 9.79 -19.88 -9.61
CA PRO A 193 8.48 -20.47 -9.46
C PRO A 193 7.93 -20.14 -8.07
N LYS A 194 6.94 -19.24 -8.02
CA LYS A 194 6.34 -18.76 -6.78
C LYS A 194 5.69 -19.94 -6.05
N SER A 195 6.20 -20.26 -4.87
CA SER A 195 5.70 -21.39 -4.09
C SER A 195 4.28 -21.10 -3.59
N LYS A 196 3.31 -21.93 -4.01
CA LYS A 196 1.91 -21.83 -3.54
C LYS A 196 1.80 -21.83 -2.02
N THR A 197 2.66 -22.58 -1.34
CA THR A 197 2.69 -22.65 0.13
C THR A 197 3.06 -21.30 0.73
N LYS A 198 4.11 -20.65 0.23
CA LYS A 198 4.52 -19.32 0.72
C LYS A 198 3.48 -18.26 0.45
N MET A 199 2.81 -18.33 -0.70
CA MET A 199 1.69 -17.45 -1.07
C MET A 199 0.54 -17.57 -0.04
N TRP A 200 0.13 -18.79 0.31
CA TRP A 200 -0.92 -19.00 1.30
C TRP A 200 -0.49 -18.55 2.71
N ILE A 201 0.76 -18.83 3.10
CA ILE A 201 1.30 -18.40 4.40
C ILE A 201 1.29 -16.87 4.50
N SER A 202 1.78 -16.16 3.47
CA SER A 202 1.77 -14.68 3.49
C SER A 202 0.35 -14.12 3.53
N GLY A 203 -0.59 -14.75 2.85
CA GLY A 203 -2.00 -14.38 2.89
C GLY A 203 -2.63 -14.58 4.28
N ILE A 204 -2.34 -15.69 4.94
CA ILE A 204 -2.82 -15.99 6.30
C ILE A 204 -2.23 -14.99 7.30
N ILE A 205 -0.93 -14.68 7.19
CA ILE A 205 -0.28 -13.69 8.06
C ILE A 205 -0.91 -12.32 7.86
N LEU A 206 -1.08 -11.86 6.61
CA LEU A 206 -1.71 -10.58 6.31
C LEU A 206 -3.13 -10.51 6.89
N LEU A 207 -3.96 -11.51 6.61
CA LEU A 207 -5.34 -11.57 7.13
C LEU A 207 -5.36 -11.62 8.65
N GLY A 208 -4.48 -12.39 9.28
CA GLY A 208 -4.35 -12.47 10.73
C GLY A 208 -4.00 -11.12 11.36
N VAL A 209 -3.01 -10.42 10.79
CA VAL A 209 -2.60 -9.08 11.27
C VAL A 209 -3.74 -8.07 11.08
N VAL A 210 -4.36 -8.03 9.90
CA VAL A 210 -5.50 -7.13 9.62
C VAL A 210 -6.68 -7.45 10.55
N ALA A 211 -6.99 -8.73 10.78
CA ALA A 211 -8.04 -9.14 11.72
C ALA A 211 -7.73 -8.70 13.16
N CYS A 212 -6.49 -8.89 13.63
CA CYS A 212 -6.07 -8.41 14.95
C CYS A 212 -6.21 -6.89 15.08
N MET A 213 -5.86 -6.14 14.04
CA MET A 213 -5.99 -4.69 14.00
C MET A 213 -7.46 -4.25 13.97
N ALA A 214 -8.31 -4.95 13.21
CA ALA A 214 -9.74 -4.70 13.11
C ALA A 214 -10.49 -4.94 14.42
N LEU A 215 -10.12 -6.00 15.14
CA LEU A 215 -10.74 -6.38 16.41
C LEU A 215 -10.32 -5.45 17.57
N GLY A 216 -9.31 -4.61 17.38
CA GLY A 216 -8.88 -3.65 18.39
C GLY A 216 -8.52 -4.31 19.72
N LEU A 217 -7.82 -5.44 19.69
CA LEU A 217 -7.50 -6.22 20.89
C LEU A 217 -6.71 -5.36 21.90
N LYS A 218 -7.29 -5.12 23.08
CA LYS A 218 -6.68 -4.28 24.12
C LYS A 218 -5.26 -4.70 24.51
N ASN A 219 -4.93 -5.98 24.38
CA ASN A 219 -3.65 -6.55 24.73
C ASN A 219 -2.64 -6.60 23.58
N LEU A 220 -3.05 -6.25 22.35
CA LEU A 220 -2.19 -6.30 21.17
C LEU A 220 -2.28 -4.97 20.39
N PRO A 221 -1.44 -3.97 20.74
CA PRO A 221 -1.39 -2.70 20.01
C PRO A 221 -1.12 -2.92 18.52
N LEU A 222 -1.63 -2.03 17.67
CA LEU A 222 -1.52 -2.12 16.21
C LEU A 222 -0.08 -2.30 15.72
N HIS A 223 0.86 -1.54 16.29
CA HIS A 223 2.28 -1.61 15.95
C HIS A 223 2.89 -2.95 16.34
N THR A 224 2.48 -3.54 17.46
CA THR A 224 2.95 -4.87 17.89
C THR A 224 2.45 -5.96 16.95
N ALA A 225 1.18 -5.90 16.53
CA ALA A 225 0.62 -6.83 15.55
C ALA A 225 1.36 -6.76 14.21
N ALA A 226 1.67 -5.55 13.72
CA ALA A 226 2.42 -5.36 12.48
C ALA A 226 3.84 -5.92 12.56
N VAL A 227 4.58 -5.63 13.64
CA VAL A 227 5.94 -6.14 13.83
C VAL A 227 5.95 -7.66 13.98
N THR A 228 5.00 -8.22 14.74
CA THR A 228 4.87 -9.68 14.86
C THR A 228 4.60 -10.33 13.50
N GLY A 229 3.69 -9.76 12.71
CA GLY A 229 3.43 -10.23 11.33
C GLY A 229 4.65 -10.15 10.43
N ALA A 230 5.41 -9.06 10.50
CA ALA A 230 6.65 -8.89 9.76
C ALA A 230 7.70 -9.95 10.14
N ILE A 231 7.90 -10.20 11.43
CA ILE A 231 8.80 -11.26 11.92
C ILE A 231 8.32 -12.64 11.42
N LEU A 232 7.02 -12.93 11.50
CA LEU A 232 6.47 -14.18 10.98
C LEU A 232 6.72 -14.36 9.49
N CYS A 233 6.62 -13.29 8.67
CA CYS A 233 6.94 -13.36 7.24
C CYS A 233 8.40 -13.76 6.98
N VAL A 234 9.33 -13.30 7.81
CA VAL A 234 10.76 -13.65 7.69
C VAL A 234 11.01 -15.07 8.21
N VAL A 235 10.50 -15.42 9.39
CA VAL A 235 10.69 -16.74 10.02
C VAL A 235 10.08 -17.87 9.18
N THR A 236 8.92 -17.64 8.57
CA THR A 236 8.29 -18.62 7.66
C THR A 236 8.97 -18.69 6.29
N GLY A 237 9.97 -17.85 6.02
CA GLY A 237 10.71 -17.83 4.78
C GLY A 237 9.91 -17.27 3.58
N CYS A 238 8.85 -16.51 3.83
CA CYS A 238 8.14 -15.76 2.79
C CYS A 238 9.04 -14.66 2.21
N LEU A 239 9.86 -14.04 3.07
CA LEU A 239 10.92 -13.09 2.72
C LEU A 239 12.25 -13.51 3.34
N LYS A 240 13.34 -13.21 2.64
CA LYS A 240 14.67 -13.18 3.24
C LYS A 240 14.86 -11.88 4.01
N GLU A 241 15.74 -11.89 5.00
CA GLU A 241 16.05 -10.70 5.81
C GLU A 241 16.38 -9.47 4.95
N LYS A 242 17.27 -9.62 3.96
CA LYS A 242 17.62 -8.53 3.04
C LYS A 242 16.43 -7.99 2.25
N GLU A 243 15.51 -8.87 1.85
CA GLU A 243 14.29 -8.49 1.11
C GLU A 243 13.31 -7.76 2.03
N ALA A 244 13.23 -8.16 3.30
CA ALA A 244 12.39 -7.47 4.29
C ALA A 244 12.87 -6.03 4.51
N TYR A 245 14.18 -5.82 4.65
CA TYR A 245 14.76 -4.47 4.76
C TYR A 245 14.61 -3.64 3.49
N ALA A 246 14.76 -4.25 2.32
CA ALA A 246 14.56 -3.57 1.03
C ALA A 246 13.09 -3.21 0.78
N GLY A 247 12.15 -3.97 1.34
CA GLY A 247 10.73 -3.69 1.24
C GLY A 247 10.24 -2.53 2.11
N ILE A 248 11.07 -2.03 3.03
CA ILE A 248 10.74 -0.87 3.85
C ILE A 248 11.02 0.40 3.06
N ASP A 249 10.02 1.25 2.91
CA ASP A 249 10.19 2.61 2.37
C ASP A 249 10.81 3.51 3.46
N TRP A 250 12.14 3.52 3.48
CA TRP A 250 12.92 4.30 4.42
C TRP A 250 12.71 5.80 4.26
N VAL A 251 12.44 6.28 3.04
CA VAL A 251 12.15 7.69 2.78
C VAL A 251 10.90 8.11 3.55
N THR A 252 9.85 7.32 3.43
CA THR A 252 8.60 7.54 4.17
C THR A 252 8.80 7.46 5.68
N ILE A 253 9.54 6.45 6.17
CA ILE A 253 9.85 6.29 7.61
C ILE A 253 10.56 7.52 8.17
N PHE A 254 11.65 7.97 7.52
CA PHE A 254 12.41 9.12 7.99
C PHE A 254 11.65 10.44 7.83
N LEU A 255 10.86 10.59 6.76
CA LEU A 255 10.00 11.74 6.56
C LEU A 255 9.03 11.90 7.74
N PHE A 256 8.33 10.81 8.12
CA PHE A 256 7.37 10.87 9.24
C PHE A 256 8.03 11.13 10.57
N ALA A 257 9.09 10.39 10.86
CA ALA A 257 9.82 10.59 12.11
C ALA A 257 10.31 12.05 12.24
N GLY A 258 10.80 12.64 11.14
CA GLY A 258 11.23 14.02 11.08
C GLY A 258 10.09 15.02 11.23
N MET A 259 8.97 14.79 10.52
CA MET A 259 7.80 15.69 10.60
C MET A 259 7.17 15.72 11.99
N LEU A 260 7.10 14.59 12.70
CA LEU A 260 6.62 14.56 14.09
C LEU A 260 7.51 15.42 15.00
N SER A 261 8.82 15.37 14.79
CA SER A 261 9.75 16.21 15.57
C SER A 261 9.62 17.71 15.22
N VAL A 262 9.36 18.03 13.94
CA VAL A 262 9.09 19.42 13.51
C VAL A 262 7.77 19.92 14.10
N ALA A 263 6.71 19.10 14.06
CA ALA A 263 5.41 19.45 14.65
C ALA A 263 5.54 19.76 16.15
N SER A 264 6.28 18.92 16.90
CA SER A 264 6.55 19.18 18.33
C SER A 264 7.36 20.46 18.56
N ALA A 265 8.26 20.82 17.64
CA ALA A 265 9.00 22.08 17.73
C ALA A 265 8.09 23.28 17.47
N MET A 266 7.20 23.21 16.47
CA MET A 266 6.23 24.26 16.17
C MET A 266 5.27 24.50 17.35
N GLU A 267 4.74 23.43 17.92
CA GLU A 267 3.88 23.51 19.11
C GLU A 267 4.61 24.19 20.27
N LYS A 268 5.88 23.84 20.51
CA LYS A 268 6.67 24.42 21.61
C LYS A 268 7.05 25.87 21.38
N THR A 269 7.21 26.27 20.12
CA THR A 269 7.57 27.69 19.79
C THR A 269 6.34 28.57 19.55
N GLY A 270 5.14 27.99 19.45
CA GLY A 270 3.90 28.72 19.19
C GLY A 270 3.75 29.15 17.72
N ALA A 271 4.45 28.47 16.78
CA ALA A 271 4.45 28.81 15.36
C ALA A 271 3.29 28.12 14.62
#